data_026605a1cc54a3a72c5e37407a0d1171
#
_entry.id   026605a1cc54a3a72c5e37407a0d1171
#
_cell.length_a   1.000
_cell.length_b   1.000
_cell.length_c   1.000
_cell.angle_alpha   90.00
_cell.angle_beta   90.00
_cell.angle_gamma   90.00
#
_symmetry.space_group_name_H-M   'P 1'
#
loop_
_entity.id
_entity.type
_entity.pdbx_description
1 polymer ?
#
loop_
_entity_poly.entity_id
_entity_poly.type
_entity_poly.pdbx_seq_one_letter_code
_entity_poly.pdbx_strand_id
1 'polypeptide(L)'
;RILSRHQQLLRLDFEEDFQNVECHELLAKLEAEVKNFGALVLSDYGKGTLKDVQKMIQIARKANVPVLIDPKGTDFERYRGATLLTPNMSEFEAVVGKCDSEEEIIEKGLKLISDIELTALLVTRSEKGMTLLRPNQEPFHLPTVAKEVFDVTGAGDTVISVLATALA
;
A
#
# COMPACT_ATOMS: atom_id res chain seq x y z
N ARG A 1 5.76 17.29 -15.90
CA ARG A 1 4.31 17.48 -16.16
C ARG A 1 4.07 18.79 -16.88
N ILE A 2 3.26 18.76 -17.93
CA ILE A 2 2.81 19.96 -18.64
C ILE A 2 1.35 20.17 -18.24
N LEU A 3 1.08 21.32 -17.65
CA LEU A 3 -0.26 21.68 -17.14
C LEU A 3 -0.80 22.86 -17.94
N SER A 4 -2.09 22.85 -18.24
CA SER A 4 -2.82 24.02 -18.71
C SER A 4 -3.98 24.33 -17.76
N ARG A 5 -3.93 25.48 -17.13
CA ARG A 5 -4.87 25.87 -16.06
C ARG A 5 -4.85 24.81 -14.94
N HIS A 6 -5.91 24.01 -14.81
CA HIS A 6 -6.05 22.95 -13.79
C HIS A 6 -6.00 21.52 -14.39
N GLN A 7 -5.65 21.39 -15.68
CA GLN A 7 -5.62 20.12 -16.39
C GLN A 7 -4.18 19.72 -16.71
N GLN A 8 -3.79 18.49 -16.33
CA GLN A 8 -2.55 17.88 -16.80
C GLN A 8 -2.71 17.46 -18.25
N LEU A 9 -1.90 18.05 -19.14
CA LEU A 9 -1.91 17.74 -20.58
C LEU A 9 -0.97 16.59 -20.92
N LEU A 10 0.22 16.54 -20.27
CA LEU A 10 1.26 15.58 -20.58
C LEU A 10 2.13 15.32 -19.36
N ARG A 11 2.51 14.06 -19.15
CA ARG A 11 3.58 13.64 -18.26
C ARG A 11 4.67 12.94 -19.07
N LEU A 12 5.90 13.39 -18.92
CA LEU A 12 7.10 12.75 -19.46
C LEU A 12 7.92 12.27 -18.28
N ASP A 13 8.22 10.99 -18.25
CA ASP A 13 9.06 10.36 -17.22
C ASP A 13 10.35 9.88 -17.91
N PHE A 14 11.49 10.33 -17.39
CA PHE A 14 12.82 9.85 -17.74
C PHE A 14 13.31 9.03 -16.55
N GLU A 15 13.30 7.72 -16.70
CA GLU A 15 13.53 6.81 -15.57
C GLU A 15 14.68 5.86 -15.87
N GLU A 16 15.50 5.60 -14.84
CA GLU A 16 16.46 4.51 -14.83
C GLU A 16 15.98 3.42 -13.87
N ASP A 17 16.21 2.18 -14.24
CA ASP A 17 15.86 1.01 -13.43
C ASP A 17 16.99 0.69 -12.45
N PHE A 18 16.66 0.56 -11.16
CA PHE A 18 17.59 0.21 -10.09
C PHE A 18 17.49 -1.25 -9.66
N GLN A 19 16.92 -2.14 -10.49
CA GLN A 19 16.75 -3.57 -10.17
C GLN A 19 18.07 -4.29 -9.86
N ASN A 20 19.18 -3.81 -10.42
CA ASN A 20 20.50 -4.39 -10.24
C ASN A 20 21.30 -3.78 -9.07
N VAL A 21 20.76 -2.76 -8.40
CA VAL A 21 21.44 -2.13 -7.25
C VAL A 21 21.25 -3.00 -6.01
N GLU A 22 22.33 -3.29 -5.31
CA GLU A 22 22.27 -4.02 -4.04
C GLU A 22 21.76 -3.13 -2.90
N CYS A 23 20.83 -3.67 -2.10
CA CYS A 23 20.20 -2.94 -1.00
C CYS A 23 20.82 -3.26 0.38
N HIS A 24 22.03 -3.79 0.43
CA HIS A 24 22.66 -4.23 1.68
C HIS A 24 22.80 -3.13 2.72
N GLU A 25 23.24 -1.93 2.31
CA GLU A 25 23.36 -0.78 3.19
C GLU A 25 22.00 -0.32 3.73
N LEU A 26 20.97 -0.31 2.88
CA LEU A 26 19.61 0.04 3.26
C LEU A 26 19.07 -0.94 4.30
N LEU A 27 19.25 -2.25 4.09
CA LEU A 27 18.80 -3.28 5.03
C LEU A 27 19.55 -3.19 6.36
N ALA A 28 20.88 -2.98 6.34
CA ALA A 28 21.67 -2.83 7.55
C ALA A 28 21.22 -1.59 8.36
N LYS A 29 20.96 -0.47 7.69
CA LYS A 29 20.44 0.74 8.33
C LYS A 29 19.05 0.52 8.91
N LEU A 30 18.16 -0.14 8.17
CA LEU A 30 16.82 -0.48 8.64
C LEU A 30 16.91 -1.35 9.91
N GLU A 31 17.74 -2.40 9.92
CA GLU A 31 17.89 -3.30 11.05
C GLU A 31 18.42 -2.57 12.31
N ALA A 32 19.33 -1.61 12.13
CA ALA A 32 19.88 -0.83 13.23
C ALA A 32 18.84 0.13 13.84
N GLU A 33 17.99 0.73 13.03
CA GLU A 33 17.18 1.88 13.42
C GLU A 33 15.69 1.58 13.63
N VAL A 34 15.12 0.55 12.98
CA VAL A 34 13.66 0.33 12.91
C VAL A 34 12.97 0.28 14.27
N LYS A 35 13.63 -0.26 15.28
CA LYS A 35 13.11 -0.35 16.66
C LYS A 35 12.86 1.01 17.34
N ASN A 36 13.39 2.09 16.78
CA ASN A 36 13.22 3.45 17.29
C ASN A 36 11.98 4.15 16.73
N PHE A 37 11.24 3.48 15.85
CA PHE A 37 10.07 4.03 15.15
C PHE A 37 8.81 3.26 15.51
N GLY A 38 7.68 3.96 15.49
CA GLY A 38 6.37 3.36 15.76
C GLY A 38 5.78 2.60 14.56
N ALA A 39 6.20 2.90 13.34
CA ALA A 39 5.75 2.23 12.12
C ALA A 39 6.80 2.30 11.01
N LEU A 40 6.80 1.31 10.12
CA LEU A 40 7.56 1.30 8.87
C LEU A 40 6.59 1.43 7.68
N VAL A 41 6.78 2.45 6.85
CA VAL A 41 6.03 2.63 5.60
C VAL A 41 6.91 2.26 4.41
N LEU A 42 6.39 1.38 3.55
CA LEU A 42 7.03 0.94 2.31
C LEU A 42 6.11 1.29 1.13
N SER A 43 6.49 2.32 0.37
CA SER A 43 5.76 2.72 -0.84
C SER A 43 6.46 2.11 -2.05
N ASP A 44 5.80 1.18 -2.74
CA ASP A 44 6.34 0.48 -3.90
C ASP A 44 5.96 1.20 -5.20
N TYR A 45 6.97 1.52 -5.99
CA TYR A 45 6.83 2.09 -7.34
C TYR A 45 7.37 1.15 -8.41
N GLY A 46 7.77 -0.07 -8.04
CA GLY A 46 8.35 -1.05 -8.96
C GLY A 46 9.75 -0.69 -9.50
N LYS A 47 10.45 0.26 -8.86
CA LYS A 47 11.74 0.82 -9.35
C LYS A 47 12.99 0.18 -8.72
N GLY A 48 12.84 -0.90 -7.97
CA GLY A 48 13.95 -1.67 -7.41
C GLY A 48 14.29 -1.40 -5.95
N THR A 49 13.91 -0.27 -5.35
CA THR A 49 14.17 0.03 -3.93
C THR A 49 13.62 -1.06 -2.99
N LEU A 50 12.45 -1.61 -3.32
CA LEU A 50 11.79 -2.66 -2.54
C LEU A 50 11.97 -4.07 -3.13
N LYS A 51 13.05 -4.34 -3.86
CA LYS A 51 13.31 -5.70 -4.38
C LYS A 51 13.44 -6.74 -3.25
N ASP A 52 14.03 -6.34 -2.13
CA ASP A 52 14.20 -7.17 -0.92
C ASP A 52 13.10 -6.91 0.13
N VAL A 53 11.88 -6.56 -0.30
CA VAL A 53 10.78 -6.16 0.60
C VAL A 53 10.49 -7.20 1.69
N GLN A 54 10.59 -8.49 1.40
CA GLN A 54 10.41 -9.55 2.39
C GLN A 54 11.42 -9.48 3.54
N LYS A 55 12.68 -9.13 3.25
CA LYS A 55 13.69 -8.93 4.30
C LYS A 55 13.33 -7.73 5.17
N MET A 56 12.85 -6.64 4.55
CA MET A 56 12.42 -5.43 5.28
C MET A 56 11.25 -5.73 6.22
N ILE A 57 10.25 -6.48 5.74
CA ILE A 57 9.10 -6.92 6.54
C ILE A 57 9.58 -7.77 7.73
N GLN A 58 10.48 -8.73 7.49
CA GLN A 58 11.01 -9.59 8.55
C GLN A 58 11.81 -8.83 9.61
N ILE A 59 12.61 -7.84 9.20
CA ILE A 59 13.36 -6.97 10.12
C ILE A 59 12.39 -6.21 11.03
N ALA A 60 11.37 -5.58 10.47
CA ALA A 60 10.39 -4.81 11.24
C ALA A 60 9.56 -5.72 12.17
N ARG A 61 9.11 -6.90 11.68
CA ARG A 61 8.39 -7.89 12.50
C ARG A 61 9.20 -8.36 13.70
N LYS A 62 10.51 -8.62 13.55
CA LYS A 62 11.39 -8.99 14.66
C LYS A 62 11.49 -7.88 15.70
N ALA A 63 11.37 -6.62 15.28
CA ALA A 63 11.37 -5.45 16.16
C ALA A 63 9.98 -5.12 16.74
N ASN A 64 8.94 -5.87 16.39
CA ASN A 64 7.52 -5.60 16.68
C ASN A 64 7.04 -4.22 16.15
N VAL A 65 7.57 -3.78 15.01
CA VAL A 65 7.18 -2.54 14.36
C VAL A 65 6.19 -2.87 13.24
N PRO A 66 4.99 -2.27 13.22
CA PRO A 66 4.01 -2.48 12.16
C PRO A 66 4.54 -2.01 10.81
N VAL A 67 4.23 -2.78 9.75
CA VAL A 67 4.64 -2.50 8.38
C VAL A 67 3.42 -2.19 7.53
N LEU A 68 3.36 -0.97 7.01
CA LEU A 68 2.32 -0.53 6.09
C LEU A 68 2.91 -0.44 4.69
N ILE A 69 2.22 -0.98 3.71
CA ILE A 69 2.71 -1.02 2.33
C ILE A 69 1.67 -0.44 1.38
N ASP A 70 2.11 0.55 0.59
CA ASP A 70 1.41 0.97 -0.62
C ASP A 70 1.94 0.10 -1.77
N PRO A 71 1.15 -0.89 -2.24
CA PRO A 71 1.64 -1.93 -3.13
C PRO A 71 1.70 -1.48 -4.59
N LYS A 72 2.49 -2.18 -5.40
CA LYS A 72 2.53 -2.02 -6.86
C LYS A 72 2.58 -3.36 -7.56
N GLY A 73 1.96 -3.41 -8.75
CA GLY A 73 1.92 -4.62 -9.57
C GLY A 73 0.84 -5.61 -9.12
N THR A 74 1.03 -6.87 -9.51
CA THR A 74 0.04 -7.94 -9.30
C THR A 74 0.55 -9.07 -8.41
N ASP A 75 1.80 -9.03 -7.99
CA ASP A 75 2.41 -10.01 -7.08
C ASP A 75 2.36 -9.49 -5.64
N PHE A 76 1.22 -9.70 -4.97
CA PHE A 76 1.09 -9.31 -3.56
C PHE A 76 1.67 -10.36 -2.60
N GLU A 77 2.01 -11.55 -3.07
CA GLU A 77 2.72 -12.56 -2.28
C GLU A 77 4.06 -12.03 -1.74
N ARG A 78 4.70 -11.15 -2.49
CA ARG A 78 5.94 -10.49 -2.05
C ARG A 78 5.79 -9.63 -0.80
N TYR A 79 4.56 -9.27 -0.40
CA TYR A 79 4.25 -8.49 0.80
C TYR A 79 3.75 -9.33 1.98
N ARG A 80 3.85 -10.65 1.88
CA ARG A 80 3.43 -11.60 2.93
C ARG A 80 3.95 -11.19 4.29
N GLY A 81 3.04 -11.18 5.27
CA GLY A 81 3.34 -10.85 6.66
C GLY A 81 3.46 -9.35 6.95
N ALA A 82 3.13 -8.46 6.01
CA ALA A 82 2.94 -7.04 6.33
C ALA A 82 1.76 -6.85 7.28
N THR A 83 1.74 -5.74 8.01
CA THR A 83 0.60 -5.40 8.89
C THR A 83 -0.59 -4.95 8.08
N LEU A 84 -0.38 -4.05 7.12
CA LEU A 84 -1.43 -3.45 6.31
C LEU A 84 -0.97 -3.23 4.88
N LEU A 85 -1.84 -3.54 3.90
CA LEU A 85 -1.70 -3.07 2.52
C LEU A 85 -2.77 -2.03 2.21
N THR A 86 -2.44 -1.07 1.33
CA THR A 86 -3.36 0.01 0.90
C THR A 86 -3.56 0.07 -0.61
N PRO A 87 -3.92 -1.05 -1.29
CA PRO A 87 -4.14 -1.03 -2.72
C PRO A 87 -5.32 -0.13 -3.11
N ASN A 88 -5.26 0.44 -4.30
CA ASN A 88 -6.46 0.96 -4.93
C ASN A 88 -7.30 -0.17 -5.53
N MET A 89 -8.56 0.16 -5.92
CA MET A 89 -9.49 -0.86 -6.43
C MET A 89 -8.94 -1.60 -7.65
N SER A 90 -8.27 -0.90 -8.56
CA SER A 90 -7.70 -1.52 -9.77
C SER A 90 -6.55 -2.47 -9.45
N GLU A 91 -5.67 -2.12 -8.49
CA GLU A 91 -4.59 -2.97 -8.02
C GLU A 91 -5.13 -4.19 -7.26
N PHE A 92 -6.16 -3.99 -6.44
CA PHE A 92 -6.83 -5.07 -5.74
C PHE A 92 -7.45 -6.07 -6.72
N GLU A 93 -8.27 -5.60 -7.67
CA GLU A 93 -8.90 -6.46 -8.68
C GLU A 93 -7.90 -7.16 -9.60
N ALA A 94 -6.74 -6.54 -9.86
CA ALA A 94 -5.70 -7.18 -10.66
C ALA A 94 -5.11 -8.43 -9.99
N VAL A 95 -5.21 -8.52 -8.66
CA VAL A 95 -4.73 -9.66 -7.86
C VAL A 95 -5.83 -10.68 -7.60
N VAL A 96 -7.01 -10.22 -7.16
CA VAL A 96 -8.09 -11.11 -6.69
C VAL A 96 -9.16 -11.40 -7.75
N GLY A 97 -9.04 -10.75 -8.91
CA GLY A 97 -10.08 -10.77 -9.95
C GLY A 97 -11.14 -9.71 -9.72
N LYS A 98 -11.90 -9.41 -10.77
CA LYS A 98 -12.93 -8.37 -10.77
C LYS A 98 -13.96 -8.59 -9.67
N CYS A 99 -14.44 -7.50 -9.08
CA CYS A 99 -15.46 -7.49 -8.04
C CYS A 99 -16.68 -6.69 -8.53
N ASP A 100 -17.81 -7.36 -8.63
CA ASP A 100 -19.07 -6.76 -9.12
C ASP A 100 -19.98 -6.31 -7.96
N SER A 101 -19.65 -6.66 -6.71
CA SER A 101 -20.41 -6.26 -5.51
C SER A 101 -19.51 -5.95 -4.31
N GLU A 102 -20.09 -5.33 -3.29
CA GLU A 102 -19.41 -5.07 -2.01
C GLU A 102 -19.05 -6.37 -1.28
N GLU A 103 -19.94 -7.35 -1.35
CA GLU A 103 -19.78 -8.67 -0.74
C GLU A 103 -18.55 -9.38 -1.34
N GLU A 104 -18.37 -9.30 -2.65
CA GLU A 104 -17.18 -9.85 -3.32
C GLU A 104 -15.89 -9.16 -2.92
N ILE A 105 -15.90 -7.85 -2.72
CA ILE A 105 -14.73 -7.11 -2.21
C ILE A 105 -14.36 -7.62 -0.82
N ILE A 106 -15.36 -7.81 0.04
CA ILE A 106 -15.15 -8.28 1.41
C ILE A 106 -14.61 -9.72 1.40
N GLU A 107 -15.27 -10.63 0.68
CA GLU A 107 -14.89 -12.05 0.61
C GLU A 107 -13.46 -12.21 0.08
N LYS A 108 -13.18 -11.62 -1.09
CA LYS A 108 -11.87 -11.71 -1.74
C LYS A 108 -10.78 -11.00 -0.93
N GLY A 109 -11.13 -9.88 -0.28
CA GLY A 109 -10.21 -9.16 0.58
C GLY A 109 -9.84 -9.93 1.85
N LEU A 110 -10.81 -10.54 2.53
CA LEU A 110 -10.55 -11.40 3.69
C LEU A 110 -9.75 -12.65 3.31
N LYS A 111 -10.04 -13.22 2.12
CA LYS A 111 -9.23 -14.32 1.59
C LYS A 111 -7.79 -13.89 1.35
N LEU A 112 -7.55 -12.74 0.70
CA LEU A 112 -6.21 -12.21 0.47
C LEU A 112 -5.46 -11.97 1.79
N ILE A 113 -6.12 -11.39 2.80
CA ILE A 113 -5.54 -11.21 4.15
C ILE A 113 -5.04 -12.54 4.71
N SER A 114 -5.85 -13.59 4.62
CA SER A 114 -5.48 -14.93 5.08
C SER A 114 -4.34 -15.54 4.25
N ASP A 115 -4.43 -15.43 2.92
CA ASP A 115 -3.47 -16.05 2.00
C ASP A 115 -2.05 -15.52 2.19
N ILE A 116 -1.89 -14.21 2.44
CA ILE A 116 -0.59 -13.56 2.61
C ILE A 116 -0.32 -13.05 4.03
N GLU A 117 -1.05 -13.54 5.01
CA GLU A 117 -0.82 -13.29 6.44
C GLU A 117 -0.80 -11.81 6.83
N LEU A 118 -1.74 -11.02 6.32
CA LEU A 118 -1.92 -9.62 6.73
C LEU A 118 -2.71 -9.51 8.04
N THR A 119 -2.52 -8.40 8.75
CA THR A 119 -3.41 -8.02 9.86
C THR A 119 -4.65 -7.28 9.36
N ALA A 120 -4.50 -6.48 8.31
CA ALA A 120 -5.58 -5.69 7.72
C ALA A 120 -5.33 -5.39 6.24
N LEU A 121 -6.40 -5.02 5.53
CA LEU A 121 -6.36 -4.53 4.15
C LEU A 121 -7.25 -3.29 4.04
N LEU A 122 -6.73 -2.19 3.51
CA LEU A 122 -7.49 -1.00 3.19
C LEU A 122 -7.57 -0.81 1.68
N VAL A 123 -8.72 -1.08 1.10
CA VAL A 123 -8.95 -0.85 -0.34
C VAL A 123 -9.43 0.57 -0.56
N THR A 124 -8.68 1.39 -1.30
CA THR A 124 -9.10 2.74 -1.70
C THR A 124 -9.92 2.67 -2.97
N ARG A 125 -11.07 3.39 -3.04
CA ARG A 125 -12.13 3.19 -4.02
C ARG A 125 -12.56 4.49 -4.70
N SER A 126 -11.62 5.43 -4.82
CA SER A 126 -11.85 6.74 -5.44
C SER A 126 -13.06 7.46 -4.84
N GLU A 127 -14.03 7.85 -5.66
CA GLU A 127 -15.27 8.54 -5.23
C GLU A 127 -16.14 7.72 -4.26
N LYS A 128 -15.95 6.40 -4.22
CA LYS A 128 -16.63 5.52 -3.27
C LYS A 128 -15.96 5.46 -1.89
N GLY A 129 -14.89 6.24 -1.68
CA GLY A 129 -14.19 6.28 -0.41
C GLY A 129 -13.21 5.14 -0.22
N MET A 130 -13.24 4.46 0.92
CA MET A 130 -12.33 3.35 1.22
C MET A 130 -12.99 2.31 2.14
N THR A 131 -12.53 1.06 2.04
CA THR A 131 -13.04 -0.06 2.85
C THR A 131 -11.89 -0.73 3.58
N LEU A 132 -11.95 -0.73 4.91
CA LEU A 132 -11.00 -1.43 5.78
C LEU A 132 -11.55 -2.81 6.13
N LEU A 133 -10.75 -3.84 5.86
CA LEU A 133 -11.04 -5.23 6.17
C LEU A 133 -10.06 -5.75 7.22
N ARG A 134 -10.60 -6.47 8.21
CA ARG A 134 -9.83 -7.11 9.28
C ARG A 134 -10.46 -8.48 9.60
N PRO A 135 -9.67 -9.52 9.89
CA PRO A 135 -10.22 -10.81 10.27
C PRO A 135 -11.12 -10.69 11.50
N ASN A 136 -12.24 -11.40 11.48
CA ASN A 136 -13.20 -11.48 12.60
C ASN A 136 -13.78 -10.13 13.06
N GLN A 137 -13.79 -9.13 12.20
CA GLN A 137 -14.40 -7.83 12.46
C GLN A 137 -15.30 -7.45 11.28
N GLU A 138 -16.33 -6.67 11.56
CA GLU A 138 -17.18 -6.10 10.51
C GLU A 138 -16.37 -5.19 9.60
N PRO A 139 -16.60 -5.23 8.28
CA PRO A 139 -15.98 -4.31 7.34
C PRO A 139 -16.29 -2.86 7.71
N PHE A 140 -15.28 -2.01 7.69
CA PHE A 140 -15.47 -0.60 8.01
C PHE A 140 -15.35 0.23 6.72
N HIS A 141 -16.45 0.84 6.32
CA HIS A 141 -16.51 1.67 5.13
C HIS A 141 -16.48 3.15 5.48
N LEU A 142 -15.51 3.88 4.92
CA LEU A 142 -15.41 5.34 4.98
C LEU A 142 -15.83 5.93 3.63
N PRO A 143 -16.98 6.62 3.58
CA PRO A 143 -17.38 7.32 2.36
C PRO A 143 -16.45 8.51 2.08
N THR A 144 -16.34 8.90 0.81
CA THR A 144 -15.64 10.14 0.47
C THR A 144 -16.41 11.36 0.96
N VAL A 145 -15.69 12.37 1.44
CA VAL A 145 -16.25 13.67 1.81
C VAL A 145 -16.04 14.72 0.71
N ALA A 146 -15.21 14.39 -0.30
CA ALA A 146 -14.92 15.28 -1.41
C ALA A 146 -16.16 15.47 -2.30
N LYS A 147 -16.58 16.73 -2.51
CA LYS A 147 -17.71 17.08 -3.37
C LYS A 147 -17.31 17.14 -4.85
N GLU A 148 -16.07 17.51 -5.13
CA GLU A 148 -15.48 17.57 -6.46
C GLU A 148 -14.01 17.15 -6.36
N VAL A 149 -13.57 16.27 -7.24
CA VAL A 149 -12.18 15.79 -7.28
C VAL A 149 -11.56 16.23 -8.59
N PHE A 150 -10.63 17.18 -8.52
CA PHE A 150 -9.88 17.69 -9.67
C PHE A 150 -8.52 16.99 -9.84
N ASP A 151 -7.88 16.60 -8.74
CA ASP A 151 -6.59 15.94 -8.74
C ASP A 151 -6.49 14.98 -7.53
N VAL A 152 -6.20 13.72 -7.81
CA VAL A 152 -5.99 12.66 -6.81
C VAL A 152 -4.51 12.35 -6.56
N THR A 153 -3.60 13.16 -7.12
CA THR A 153 -2.17 12.96 -6.95
C THR A 153 -1.80 13.03 -5.46
N GLY A 154 -1.15 11.98 -4.95
CA GLY A 154 -0.73 11.89 -3.55
C GLY A 154 -1.84 11.52 -2.55
N ALA A 155 -3.05 11.19 -3.01
CA ALA A 155 -4.12 10.75 -2.12
C ALA A 155 -3.73 9.44 -1.40
N GLY A 156 -3.15 8.46 -2.09
CA GLY A 156 -2.62 7.22 -1.51
C GLY A 156 -1.53 7.50 -0.48
N ASP A 157 -0.56 8.34 -0.84
CA ASP A 157 0.54 8.74 0.07
C ASP A 157 0.00 9.40 1.35
N THR A 158 -1.05 10.21 1.23
CA THR A 158 -1.72 10.84 2.37
C THR A 158 -2.40 9.79 3.26
N VAL A 159 -3.14 8.88 2.67
CA VAL A 159 -3.85 7.81 3.41
C VAL A 159 -2.87 6.97 4.20
N ILE A 160 -1.82 6.44 3.57
CA ILE A 160 -0.85 5.58 4.26
C ILE A 160 -0.08 6.34 5.35
N SER A 161 0.25 7.62 5.12
CA SER A 161 0.94 8.45 6.11
C SER A 161 0.10 8.73 7.35
N VAL A 162 -1.20 9.02 7.18
CA VAL A 162 -2.15 9.20 8.29
C VAL A 162 -2.31 7.89 9.07
N LEU A 163 -2.46 6.76 8.37
CA LEU A 163 -2.55 5.45 9.02
C LEU A 163 -1.29 5.10 9.81
N ALA A 164 -0.11 5.35 9.26
CA ALA A 164 1.15 5.11 9.95
C ALA A 164 1.26 5.95 11.23
N THR A 165 0.87 7.22 11.16
CA THR A 165 0.87 8.12 12.32
C THR A 165 -0.13 7.68 13.40
N ALA A 166 -1.27 7.10 13.00
CA ALA A 166 -2.28 6.62 13.94
C ALA A 166 -1.92 5.28 14.60
N LEU A 167 -1.00 4.51 14.00
CA LEU A 167 -0.53 3.21 14.52
C LEU A 167 0.77 3.33 15.32
N ALA A 168 1.53 4.40 15.14
CA ALA A 168 2.79 4.68 15.83
C ALA A 168 2.56 5.17 17.26
#